data_f01497186b80fc11d9c1911a7e5dd37d
#
_entry.id   f01497186b80fc11d9c1911a7e5dd37d
#
_cell.length_a   1.000
_cell.length_b   1.000
_cell.length_c   1.000
_cell.angle_alpha   90.00
_cell.angle_beta   90.00
_cell.angle_gamma   90.00
#
_symmetry.space_group_name_H-M   'P 1'
#
loop_
_entity.id
_entity.type
_entity.pdbx_description
1 polymer ?
#
loop_
_entity_poly.entity_id
_entity_poly.type
_entity_poly.pdbx_seq_one_letter_code
_entity_poly.pdbx_strand_id
1 'polypeptide(L)'
;MADRPDYYKILGVGKNASEDEIKKAYRKLARKYHPDTNQGDKKAEERFKEISQAHDVLSDSEKRKAYDRGGFLGGFGQALGGGFDPGAFTGGFSDILSNLFGGGGGGAAGGRPGAGGRVRPRPQRGRDLETEVSLSFEQAVKGAQVPLAVPTSQPCPTCHGSGAKPGTAPRVCPVCDGRGLESQSQGIFSMSQPCSNCHGSGTVIDDPCPTCQGSGAQRSIKRMRVNIPAGVKDGSRIRLAGKGEPAFGGNGDSGAPGDLYVITRVTESPVFKRNGDNLEVEVPLTIPEALQGAVIEVPTLNGSKRLRVPAGTKHGTVQRLRGEGPARLGGKGNGDIHYRFVLDVPTSLSPEQSEAVDRLSKVMNGNPRERLFAAAGGQGQ
;
A
#
# COMPACT_ATOMS: atom_id res chain seq x y z
N MET A 1 -34.56 -36.95 -6.48
CA MET A 1 -33.10 -36.92 -6.15
C MET A 1 -32.51 -35.81 -7.00
N ALA A 2 -32.18 -34.67 -6.38
CA ALA A 2 -31.59 -33.56 -7.11
C ALA A 2 -30.18 -33.94 -7.56
N ASP A 3 -29.95 -33.89 -8.87
CA ASP A 3 -28.70 -34.26 -9.50
C ASP A 3 -27.60 -33.30 -9.02
N ARG A 4 -26.55 -33.80 -8.39
CA ARG A 4 -25.43 -32.99 -7.88
C ARG A 4 -24.70 -32.36 -9.04
N PRO A 5 -24.45 -31.03 -9.00
CA PRO A 5 -23.65 -30.40 -10.04
C PRO A 5 -22.22 -30.94 -10.02
N ASP A 6 -21.81 -31.53 -11.14
CA ASP A 6 -20.44 -32.05 -11.30
C ASP A 6 -19.51 -30.91 -11.68
N TYR A 7 -18.79 -30.36 -10.68
CA TYR A 7 -17.89 -29.22 -10.86
C TYR A 7 -16.74 -29.50 -11.85
N TYR A 8 -16.30 -30.76 -11.97
CA TYR A 8 -15.31 -31.12 -12.98
C TYR A 8 -15.87 -31.00 -14.40
N LYS A 9 -17.12 -31.40 -14.61
CA LYS A 9 -17.81 -31.23 -15.91
C LYS A 9 -18.11 -29.76 -16.21
N ILE A 10 -18.45 -28.94 -15.21
CA ILE A 10 -18.68 -27.50 -15.38
C ILE A 10 -17.41 -26.80 -15.89
N LEU A 11 -16.25 -27.11 -15.34
CA LEU A 11 -14.97 -26.59 -15.80
C LEU A 11 -14.41 -27.31 -17.03
N GLY A 12 -14.96 -28.46 -17.43
CA GLY A 12 -14.47 -29.26 -18.54
C GLY A 12 -13.10 -29.90 -18.30
N VAL A 13 -12.80 -30.28 -17.04
CA VAL A 13 -11.55 -30.89 -16.63
C VAL A 13 -11.78 -32.30 -16.06
N GLY A 14 -10.77 -33.17 -16.10
CA GLY A 14 -10.82 -34.48 -15.49
C GLY A 14 -10.78 -34.43 -13.96
N LYS A 15 -11.31 -35.50 -13.29
CA LYS A 15 -11.25 -35.59 -11.81
C LYS A 15 -9.83 -35.57 -11.24
N ASN A 16 -8.84 -35.95 -12.03
CA ASN A 16 -7.42 -35.98 -11.65
C ASN A 16 -6.65 -34.71 -12.11
N ALA A 17 -7.36 -33.67 -12.58
CA ALA A 17 -6.74 -32.45 -13.07
C ALA A 17 -5.91 -31.74 -11.97
N SER A 18 -4.76 -31.23 -12.34
CA SER A 18 -3.89 -30.42 -11.49
C SER A 18 -4.50 -29.04 -11.19
N GLU A 19 -4.01 -28.38 -10.15
CA GLU A 19 -4.47 -27.01 -9.80
C GLU A 19 -4.25 -26.03 -10.95
N ASP A 20 -3.15 -26.19 -11.69
CA ASP A 20 -2.84 -25.32 -12.84
C ASP A 20 -3.79 -25.55 -14.01
N GLU A 21 -4.21 -26.78 -14.26
CA GLU A 21 -5.22 -27.11 -15.28
C GLU A 21 -6.58 -26.55 -14.90
N ILE A 22 -6.98 -26.65 -13.64
CA ILE A 22 -8.23 -26.05 -13.12
C ILE A 22 -8.20 -24.53 -13.29
N LYS A 23 -7.11 -23.85 -12.89
CA LYS A 23 -6.92 -22.40 -13.06
C LYS A 23 -6.94 -21.97 -14.53
N LYS A 24 -6.33 -22.77 -15.41
CA LYS A 24 -6.30 -22.51 -16.86
C LYS A 24 -7.69 -22.65 -17.48
N ALA A 25 -8.43 -23.69 -17.13
CA ALA A 25 -9.80 -23.91 -17.58
C ALA A 25 -10.73 -22.77 -17.11
N TYR A 26 -10.65 -22.40 -15.83
CA TYR A 26 -11.40 -21.28 -15.28
C TYR A 26 -11.14 -19.98 -16.03
N ARG A 27 -9.87 -19.58 -16.24
CA ARG A 27 -9.54 -18.34 -16.95
C ARG A 27 -10.10 -18.32 -18.37
N LYS A 28 -10.11 -19.45 -19.06
CA LYS A 28 -10.68 -19.59 -20.42
C LYS A 28 -12.20 -19.38 -20.40
N LEU A 29 -12.90 -20.03 -19.48
CA LEU A 29 -14.35 -19.94 -19.36
C LEU A 29 -14.81 -18.57 -18.83
N ALA A 30 -14.11 -18.04 -17.82
CA ALA A 30 -14.38 -16.73 -17.25
C ALA A 30 -14.29 -15.59 -18.28
N ARG A 31 -13.30 -15.64 -19.19
CA ARG A 31 -13.21 -14.67 -20.30
C ARG A 31 -14.36 -14.81 -21.30
N LYS A 32 -14.82 -16.05 -21.53
CA LYS A 32 -15.91 -16.32 -22.49
C LYS A 32 -17.25 -15.85 -21.96
N TYR A 33 -17.53 -16.02 -20.68
CA TYR A 33 -18.82 -15.71 -20.04
C TYR A 33 -18.76 -14.48 -19.13
N HIS A 34 -17.73 -13.60 -19.31
CA HIS A 34 -17.59 -12.40 -18.50
C HIS A 34 -18.79 -11.45 -18.70
N PRO A 35 -19.35 -10.86 -17.63
CA PRO A 35 -20.50 -9.97 -17.76
C PRO A 35 -20.23 -8.74 -18.63
N ASP A 36 -19.01 -8.22 -18.63
CA ASP A 36 -18.63 -7.07 -19.48
C ASP A 36 -18.63 -7.42 -20.98
N THR A 37 -18.38 -8.68 -21.31
CA THR A 37 -18.34 -9.13 -22.72
C THR A 37 -19.71 -9.61 -23.20
N ASN A 38 -20.59 -10.02 -22.28
CA ASN A 38 -21.93 -10.57 -22.56
C ASN A 38 -23.01 -9.77 -21.82
N GLN A 39 -23.03 -8.44 -21.99
CA GLN A 39 -23.97 -7.56 -21.31
C GLN A 39 -25.42 -7.92 -21.68
N GLY A 40 -26.24 -8.21 -20.66
CA GLY A 40 -27.66 -8.52 -20.80
C GLY A 40 -28.01 -9.97 -21.11
N ASP A 41 -27.02 -10.87 -21.26
CA ASP A 41 -27.28 -12.31 -21.45
C ASP A 41 -27.36 -13.03 -20.09
N LYS A 42 -28.58 -13.25 -19.60
CA LYS A 42 -28.87 -13.99 -18.36
C LYS A 42 -28.27 -15.40 -18.33
N LYS A 43 -28.22 -16.07 -19.49
CA LYS A 43 -27.63 -17.42 -19.57
C LYS A 43 -26.11 -17.39 -19.40
N ALA A 44 -25.44 -16.37 -19.93
CA ALA A 44 -24.02 -16.18 -19.73
C ALA A 44 -23.69 -15.86 -18.25
N GLU A 45 -24.54 -15.07 -17.60
CA GLU A 45 -24.40 -14.74 -16.17
C GLU A 45 -24.60 -15.97 -15.27
N GLU A 46 -25.61 -16.80 -15.53
CA GLU A 46 -25.83 -18.07 -14.80
C GLU A 46 -24.65 -19.02 -14.98
N ARG A 47 -24.16 -19.16 -16.21
CA ARG A 47 -22.96 -19.97 -16.50
C ARG A 47 -21.72 -19.44 -15.82
N PHE A 48 -21.54 -18.13 -15.75
CA PHE A 48 -20.41 -17.53 -15.04
C PHE A 48 -20.48 -17.82 -13.52
N LYS A 49 -21.66 -17.77 -12.92
CA LYS A 49 -21.88 -18.15 -11.50
C LYS A 49 -21.51 -19.63 -11.25
N GLU A 50 -21.96 -20.55 -12.11
CA GLU A 50 -21.62 -21.97 -12.01
C GLU A 50 -20.11 -22.22 -12.13
N ILE A 51 -19.45 -21.56 -13.09
CA ILE A 51 -18.00 -21.68 -13.32
C ILE A 51 -17.21 -21.13 -12.14
N SER A 52 -17.62 -19.98 -11.56
CA SER A 52 -16.96 -19.41 -10.39
C SER A 52 -17.10 -20.28 -9.16
N GLN A 53 -18.30 -20.83 -8.93
CA GLN A 53 -18.54 -21.75 -7.84
C GLN A 53 -17.73 -23.05 -7.97
N ALA A 54 -17.65 -23.60 -9.17
CA ALA A 54 -16.85 -24.80 -9.44
C ALA A 54 -15.35 -24.54 -9.19
N HIS A 55 -14.85 -23.38 -9.60
CA HIS A 55 -13.46 -22.98 -9.34
C HIS A 55 -13.18 -22.81 -7.86
N ASP A 56 -14.04 -22.13 -7.10
CA ASP A 56 -13.85 -21.89 -5.66
C ASP A 56 -13.76 -23.17 -4.85
N VAL A 57 -14.48 -24.22 -5.27
CA VAL A 57 -14.43 -25.52 -4.62
C VAL A 57 -13.22 -26.35 -5.05
N LEU A 58 -12.86 -26.33 -6.33
CA LEU A 58 -11.81 -27.19 -6.88
C LEU A 58 -10.40 -26.59 -6.81
N SER A 59 -10.26 -25.28 -6.61
CA SER A 59 -8.98 -24.60 -6.49
C SER A 59 -8.32 -24.74 -5.12
N ASP A 60 -9.09 -25.06 -4.10
CA ASP A 60 -8.62 -25.30 -2.74
C ASP A 60 -8.55 -26.80 -2.45
N SER A 61 -7.38 -27.26 -2.05
CA SER A 61 -7.12 -28.71 -1.82
C SER A 61 -8.01 -29.33 -0.73
N GLU A 62 -8.38 -28.56 0.29
CA GLU A 62 -9.23 -29.04 1.39
C GLU A 62 -10.70 -29.11 0.95
N LYS A 63 -11.20 -28.08 0.25
CA LYS A 63 -12.55 -28.04 -0.29
C LYS A 63 -12.76 -29.12 -1.36
N ARG A 64 -11.74 -29.33 -2.21
CA ARG A 64 -11.75 -30.38 -3.23
C ARG A 64 -11.86 -31.76 -2.59
N LYS A 65 -11.02 -32.04 -1.57
CA LYS A 65 -11.11 -33.30 -0.82
C LYS A 65 -12.47 -33.51 -0.14
N ALA A 66 -13.05 -32.44 0.41
CA ALA A 66 -14.38 -32.49 1.02
C ALA A 66 -15.48 -32.76 -0.01
N TYR A 67 -15.39 -32.14 -1.18
CA TYR A 67 -16.30 -32.38 -2.30
C TYR A 67 -16.19 -33.81 -2.84
N ASP A 68 -14.97 -34.34 -3.02
CA ASP A 68 -14.72 -35.70 -3.51
C ASP A 68 -15.17 -36.78 -2.51
N ARG A 69 -15.10 -36.50 -1.20
CA ARG A 69 -15.63 -37.39 -0.14
C ARG A 69 -17.15 -37.38 -0.03
N GLY A 70 -17.86 -36.55 -0.82
CA GLY A 70 -19.32 -36.50 -0.80
C GLY A 70 -19.93 -35.76 0.40
N GLY A 71 -19.11 -35.16 1.26
CA GLY A 71 -19.55 -34.53 2.51
C GLY A 71 -19.95 -33.03 2.43
N PHE A 72 -19.70 -32.37 1.30
CA PHE A 72 -19.82 -30.91 1.22
C PHE A 72 -21.27 -30.37 1.23
N LEU A 73 -22.25 -31.11 0.75
CA LEU A 73 -23.65 -30.66 0.70
C LEU A 73 -24.60 -31.31 1.73
N GLY A 74 -24.19 -32.39 2.35
CA GLY A 74 -25.04 -33.13 3.32
C GLY A 74 -25.15 -32.40 4.68
N GLY A 75 -24.15 -31.60 5.06
CA GLY A 75 -24.15 -30.86 6.33
C GLY A 75 -24.68 -29.43 6.24
N PHE A 76 -24.70 -28.85 5.04
CA PHE A 76 -25.05 -27.43 4.86
C PHE A 76 -26.56 -27.18 4.72
N GLY A 77 -27.29 -28.13 4.12
CA GLY A 77 -28.77 -28.02 3.96
C GLY A 77 -29.55 -28.20 5.25
N GLN A 78 -28.99 -28.85 6.25
CA GLN A 78 -29.66 -29.15 7.52
C GLN A 78 -29.38 -28.11 8.63
N ALA A 79 -28.36 -27.26 8.46
CA ALA A 79 -28.03 -26.18 9.40
C ALA A 79 -28.79 -24.87 9.10
N LEU A 80 -29.40 -24.75 7.93
CA LEU A 80 -30.23 -23.60 7.50
C LEU A 80 -31.68 -24.02 7.28
N GLY A 81 -32.30 -24.61 8.31
CA GLY A 81 -33.75 -24.86 8.33
C GLY A 81 -34.54 -23.56 8.22
N GLY A 82 -34.99 -23.23 7.02
CA GLY A 82 -35.97 -22.14 6.81
C GLY A 82 -35.60 -21.22 5.64
N GLY A 83 -36.30 -21.42 4.49
CA GLY A 83 -36.61 -20.40 3.50
C GLY A 83 -35.42 -19.76 2.78
N PHE A 84 -35.01 -20.33 1.68
CA PHE A 84 -34.03 -19.72 0.76
C PHE A 84 -34.73 -18.63 -0.05
N ASP A 85 -34.45 -17.35 0.24
CA ASP A 85 -34.83 -16.21 -0.60
C ASP A 85 -33.75 -15.98 -1.67
N PRO A 86 -34.05 -16.15 -2.96
CA PRO A 86 -33.08 -15.96 -4.04
C PRO A 86 -32.62 -14.51 -4.23
N GLY A 87 -33.28 -13.54 -3.58
CA GLY A 87 -32.98 -12.10 -3.71
C GLY A 87 -31.83 -11.58 -2.86
N ALA A 88 -31.36 -12.33 -1.84
CA ALA A 88 -30.31 -11.90 -0.91
C ALA A 88 -28.88 -12.18 -1.38
N PHE A 89 -28.67 -12.63 -2.62
CA PHE A 89 -27.41 -13.20 -3.11
C PHE A 89 -26.46 -12.22 -3.78
N THR A 90 -26.70 -10.91 -3.72
CA THR A 90 -25.87 -9.89 -4.38
C THR A 90 -24.71 -9.34 -3.53
N GLY A 91 -24.51 -9.81 -2.31
CA GLY A 91 -23.44 -9.32 -1.45
C GLY A 91 -22.88 -10.41 -0.54
N GLY A 92 -21.71 -10.97 -0.88
CA GLY A 92 -20.84 -11.53 0.15
C GLY A 92 -20.97 -13.01 0.50
N PHE A 93 -21.15 -13.93 -0.46
CA PHE A 93 -20.94 -15.37 -0.20
C PHE A 93 -19.50 -15.66 0.27
N SER A 94 -18.55 -14.85 -0.16
CA SER A 94 -17.16 -14.87 0.31
C SER A 94 -17.06 -14.54 1.80
N ASP A 95 -17.84 -13.60 2.32
CA ASP A 95 -17.79 -13.19 3.73
C ASP A 95 -18.47 -14.21 4.66
N ILE A 96 -19.51 -14.86 4.21
CA ILE A 96 -20.16 -15.94 4.99
C ILE A 96 -19.27 -17.18 5.04
N LEU A 97 -18.61 -17.48 3.94
CA LEU A 97 -17.69 -18.63 3.86
C LEU A 97 -16.39 -18.39 4.61
N SER A 98 -15.85 -17.17 4.57
CA SER A 98 -14.66 -16.79 5.35
C SER A 98 -14.94 -16.76 6.86
N ASN A 99 -16.16 -16.41 7.26
CA ASN A 99 -16.56 -16.43 8.67
C ASN A 99 -16.80 -17.86 9.20
N LEU A 100 -17.22 -18.78 8.31
CA LEU A 100 -17.45 -20.18 8.69
C LEU A 100 -16.18 -21.05 8.63
N PHE A 101 -15.24 -20.76 7.71
CA PHE A 101 -14.01 -21.53 7.52
C PHE A 101 -12.71 -20.78 7.87
N GLY A 102 -12.75 -19.43 7.96
CA GLY A 102 -11.57 -18.63 8.29
C GLY A 102 -11.33 -18.40 9.80
N GLY A 103 -12.28 -18.79 10.62
CA GLY A 103 -12.15 -18.77 12.07
C GLY A 103 -11.42 -20.01 12.58
N GLY A 104 -10.11 -19.91 12.67
CA GLY A 104 -9.17 -20.96 13.02
C GLY A 104 -9.57 -21.89 14.18
N GLY A 105 -9.37 -23.15 13.94
CA GLY A 105 -8.93 -24.20 14.85
C GLY A 105 -9.56 -24.29 16.23
N GLY A 106 -10.43 -25.29 16.46
CA GLY A 106 -10.65 -25.79 17.81
C GLY A 106 -12.01 -26.45 18.05
N GLY A 107 -12.09 -27.79 17.85
CA GLY A 107 -12.86 -28.66 18.72
C GLY A 107 -14.39 -28.63 18.63
N ALA A 108 -14.93 -29.40 17.70
CA ALA A 108 -16.27 -29.98 17.88
C ALA A 108 -16.24 -31.01 19.01
N ALA A 109 -16.62 -30.61 20.20
CA ALA A 109 -17.03 -31.55 21.25
C ALA A 109 -18.29 -30.98 21.88
N GLY A 110 -19.36 -31.80 21.86
CA GLY A 110 -20.67 -31.52 22.39
C GLY A 110 -20.60 -30.98 23.82
N GLY A 111 -21.09 -29.79 24.04
CA GLY A 111 -21.15 -29.12 25.32
C GLY A 111 -22.51 -28.50 25.53
N ARG A 112 -23.17 -28.93 26.58
CA ARG A 112 -24.46 -28.56 27.16
C ARG A 112 -24.78 -27.06 27.05
N PRO A 113 -26.03 -26.66 26.82
CA PRO A 113 -26.50 -25.28 26.94
C PRO A 113 -26.60 -24.95 28.43
N GLY A 114 -25.65 -24.23 28.98
CA GLY A 114 -25.70 -23.87 30.39
C GLY A 114 -24.35 -23.49 30.99
N ALA A 115 -23.68 -22.46 30.46
CA ALA A 115 -22.75 -21.66 31.23
C ALA A 115 -22.58 -20.35 30.49
N GLY A 116 -23.02 -19.23 31.04
CA GLY A 116 -22.80 -17.90 30.55
C GLY A 116 -21.30 -17.63 30.34
N GLY A 117 -20.80 -18.00 29.16
CA GLY A 117 -19.44 -17.73 28.75
C GLY A 117 -19.25 -16.22 28.72
N ARG A 118 -18.55 -15.69 29.73
CA ARG A 118 -18.07 -14.32 29.73
C ARG A 118 -17.30 -14.13 28.41
N VAL A 119 -17.93 -13.41 27.46
CA VAL A 119 -17.26 -12.97 26.24
C VAL A 119 -16.12 -12.06 26.70
N ARG A 120 -14.91 -12.63 26.78
CA ARG A 120 -13.71 -11.81 27.02
C ARG A 120 -13.56 -10.90 25.81
N PRO A 121 -13.55 -9.57 25.99
CA PRO A 121 -13.27 -8.65 24.89
C PRO A 121 -11.92 -9.05 24.29
N ARG A 122 -11.90 -9.28 22.98
CA ARG A 122 -10.63 -9.54 22.28
C ARG A 122 -9.73 -8.34 22.47
N PRO A 123 -8.45 -8.53 22.86
CA PRO A 123 -7.52 -7.43 23.01
C PRO A 123 -7.43 -6.67 21.68
N GLN A 124 -7.81 -5.40 21.71
CA GLN A 124 -7.73 -4.54 20.55
C GLN A 124 -6.27 -4.21 20.26
N ARG A 125 -5.89 -4.23 19.00
CA ARG A 125 -4.56 -3.80 18.55
C ARG A 125 -4.40 -2.29 18.80
N GLY A 126 -3.19 -1.87 19.21
CA GLY A 126 -2.84 -0.46 19.34
C GLY A 126 -2.97 0.29 18.00
N ARG A 127 -3.13 1.60 18.08
CA ARG A 127 -3.25 2.46 16.90
C ARG A 127 -1.94 2.56 16.16
N ASP A 128 -2.01 2.65 14.85
CA ASP A 128 -0.86 2.98 14.02
C ASP A 128 -0.55 4.48 14.15
N LEU A 129 0.73 4.81 14.14
CA LEU A 129 1.23 6.19 14.22
C LEU A 129 1.86 6.59 12.88
N GLU A 130 1.74 7.85 12.52
CA GLU A 130 2.41 8.42 11.37
C GLU A 130 3.28 9.59 11.81
N THR A 131 4.46 9.71 11.22
CA THR A 131 5.39 10.79 11.50
C THR A 131 6.19 11.12 10.25
N GLU A 132 6.57 12.38 10.10
CA GLU A 132 7.38 12.85 8.98
C GLU A 132 8.84 13.02 9.40
N VAL A 133 9.74 12.71 8.46
CA VAL A 133 11.19 12.89 8.62
C VAL A 133 11.72 13.65 7.42
N SER A 134 12.39 14.77 7.69
CA SER A 134 13.10 15.54 6.67
C SER A 134 14.50 14.96 6.45
N LEU A 135 14.85 14.74 5.19
CA LEU A 135 16.12 14.19 4.74
C LEU A 135 16.76 15.13 3.72
N SER A 136 18.06 15.28 3.77
CA SER A 136 18.78 15.86 2.65
C SER A 136 18.75 14.90 1.45
N PHE A 137 18.95 15.44 0.23
CA PHE A 137 19.04 14.65 -0.98
C PHE A 137 20.10 13.53 -0.86
N GLU A 138 21.29 13.86 -0.31
CA GLU A 138 22.35 12.87 -0.14
C GLU A 138 21.98 11.76 0.83
N GLN A 139 21.32 12.09 1.94
CA GLN A 139 20.83 11.11 2.91
C GLN A 139 19.78 10.18 2.28
N ALA A 140 18.89 10.72 1.44
CA ALA A 140 17.89 9.93 0.74
C ALA A 140 18.50 8.97 -0.29
N VAL A 141 19.59 9.39 -0.96
CA VAL A 141 20.28 8.57 -1.96
C VAL A 141 21.14 7.49 -1.31
N LYS A 142 21.96 7.84 -0.32
CA LYS A 142 22.90 6.93 0.34
C LYS A 142 22.28 6.06 1.42
N GLY A 143 21.09 6.47 1.90
CA GLY A 143 20.49 5.97 3.11
C GLY A 143 21.08 6.64 4.35
N ALA A 144 20.31 6.70 5.42
CA ALA A 144 20.74 7.35 6.66
C ALA A 144 20.09 6.72 7.88
N GLN A 145 20.75 6.85 9.02
CA GLN A 145 20.15 6.57 10.31
C GLN A 145 19.74 7.89 10.97
N VAL A 146 18.43 8.07 11.16
CA VAL A 146 17.85 9.32 11.65
C VAL A 146 17.25 9.11 13.04
N PRO A 147 17.57 9.96 14.03
CA PRO A 147 16.89 9.94 15.32
C PRO A 147 15.49 10.52 15.17
N LEU A 148 14.50 9.81 15.71
CA LEU A 148 13.11 10.17 15.65
C LEU A 148 12.53 10.25 17.07
N ALA A 149 11.78 11.30 17.35
CA ALA A 149 11.03 11.49 18.57
C ALA A 149 9.52 11.37 18.26
N VAL A 150 8.91 10.27 18.67
CA VAL A 150 7.51 9.97 18.38
C VAL A 150 6.70 10.15 19.66
N PRO A 151 5.69 11.03 19.66
CA PRO A 151 4.73 11.09 20.75
C PRO A 151 3.92 9.80 20.75
N THR A 152 3.91 9.12 21.87
CA THR A 152 3.19 7.86 22.08
C THR A 152 2.54 7.86 23.45
N SER A 153 1.53 7.05 23.62
CA SER A 153 0.94 6.79 24.94
C SER A 153 1.63 5.59 25.57
N GLN A 154 1.93 5.64 26.85
CA GLN A 154 2.46 4.52 27.62
C GLN A 154 1.50 4.18 28.76
N PRO A 155 1.46 2.92 29.22
CA PRO A 155 0.69 2.57 30.42
C PRO A 155 1.08 3.47 31.58
N CYS A 156 0.10 3.98 32.30
CA CYS A 156 0.34 4.79 33.48
C CYS A 156 1.16 3.98 34.50
N PRO A 157 2.30 4.49 35.00
CA PRO A 157 3.17 3.75 35.93
C PRO A 157 2.48 3.46 37.27
N THR A 158 1.47 4.24 37.63
CA THR A 158 0.77 4.12 38.91
C THR A 158 -0.33 3.07 38.90
N CYS A 159 -1.12 2.99 37.80
CA CYS A 159 -2.24 2.06 37.69
C CYS A 159 -2.00 0.94 36.67
N HIS A 160 -0.86 0.92 36.02
CA HIS A 160 -0.47 -0.09 35.03
C HIS A 160 -1.50 -0.31 33.91
N GLY A 161 -2.22 0.76 33.53
CA GLY A 161 -3.20 0.71 32.43
C GLY A 161 -4.66 0.53 32.89
N SER A 162 -4.93 0.21 34.17
CA SER A 162 -6.31 0.01 34.65
C SER A 162 -7.15 1.29 34.70
N GLY A 163 -6.52 2.46 34.81
CA GLY A 163 -7.19 3.74 35.02
C GLY A 163 -7.73 3.93 36.46
N ALA A 164 -7.78 2.89 37.27
CA ALA A 164 -8.27 2.94 38.62
C ALA A 164 -7.14 3.26 39.64
N LYS A 165 -7.51 3.81 40.78
CA LYS A 165 -6.59 4.07 41.87
C LYS A 165 -5.94 2.77 42.36
N PRO A 166 -4.63 2.75 42.70
CA PRO A 166 -3.98 1.57 43.25
C PRO A 166 -4.76 0.98 44.45
N GLY A 167 -5.04 -0.31 44.37
CA GLY A 167 -5.87 -1.00 45.36
C GLY A 167 -7.36 -1.08 45.04
N THR A 168 -7.81 -0.41 43.98
CA THR A 168 -9.17 -0.54 43.42
C THR A 168 -9.12 -1.13 42.02
N ALA A 169 -10.22 -1.76 41.58
CA ALA A 169 -10.33 -2.33 40.23
C ALA A 169 -11.53 -1.74 39.51
N PRO A 170 -11.44 -1.58 38.19
CA PRO A 170 -12.60 -1.21 37.39
C PRO A 170 -13.72 -2.24 37.53
N ARG A 171 -14.96 -1.79 37.71
CA ARG A 171 -16.15 -2.66 37.78
C ARG A 171 -16.78 -2.83 36.40
N VAL A 172 -17.38 -3.98 36.19
CA VAL A 172 -18.18 -4.22 34.97
C VAL A 172 -19.33 -3.23 34.95
N CYS A 173 -19.57 -2.58 33.82
CA CYS A 173 -20.64 -1.63 33.66
C CYS A 173 -22.01 -2.32 33.88
N PRO A 174 -22.84 -1.89 34.82
CA PRO A 174 -24.13 -2.55 35.11
C PRO A 174 -25.18 -2.33 34.00
N VAL A 175 -25.00 -1.34 33.13
CA VAL A 175 -25.97 -1.01 32.08
C VAL A 175 -25.78 -1.92 30.86
N CYS A 176 -24.55 -2.21 30.48
CA CYS A 176 -24.23 -3.03 29.30
C CYS A 176 -23.62 -4.40 29.63
N ASP A 177 -23.51 -4.77 30.89
CA ASP A 177 -22.91 -6.02 31.37
C ASP A 177 -21.53 -6.30 30.75
N GLY A 178 -20.73 -5.24 30.62
CA GLY A 178 -19.38 -5.32 30.05
C GLY A 178 -19.29 -5.34 28.52
N ARG A 179 -20.41 -5.26 27.80
CA ARG A 179 -20.45 -5.27 26.33
C ARG A 179 -19.95 -3.97 25.71
N GLY A 180 -20.00 -2.86 26.42
CA GLY A 180 -19.68 -1.53 25.92
C GLY A 180 -20.73 -0.94 24.97
N LEU A 181 -21.73 -1.70 24.56
CA LEU A 181 -22.75 -1.31 23.60
C LEU A 181 -24.13 -1.50 24.21
N GLU A 182 -25.03 -0.59 23.94
CA GLU A 182 -26.48 -0.70 24.18
C GLU A 182 -27.21 -0.90 22.86
N SER A 183 -28.14 -1.84 22.82
CA SER A 183 -29.03 -2.03 21.67
C SER A 183 -30.30 -1.27 21.91
N GLN A 184 -30.53 -0.23 21.12
CA GLN A 184 -31.79 0.52 21.12
C GLN A 184 -32.68 -0.03 20.02
N SER A 185 -33.76 -0.74 20.41
CA SER A 185 -34.72 -1.29 19.48
C SER A 185 -35.77 -0.21 19.16
N GLN A 186 -35.77 0.25 17.89
CA GLN A 186 -36.88 1.07 17.35
C GLN A 186 -37.63 0.24 16.28
N GLY A 187 -38.65 -0.47 16.73
CA GLY A 187 -39.44 -1.33 15.84
C GLY A 187 -38.68 -2.53 15.31
N ILE A 188 -38.60 -2.68 13.98
CA ILE A 188 -37.90 -3.78 13.29
C ILE A 188 -36.39 -3.56 13.12
N PHE A 189 -35.87 -2.38 13.50
CA PHE A 189 -34.44 -2.07 13.44
C PHE A 189 -33.87 -1.95 14.83
N SER A 190 -32.78 -2.70 15.12
CA SER A 190 -31.98 -2.51 16.31
C SER A 190 -30.64 -1.83 15.92
N MET A 191 -30.40 -0.65 16.48
CA MET A 191 -29.11 0.03 16.33
C MET A 191 -28.28 -0.17 17.60
N SER A 192 -27.01 -0.57 17.42
CA SER A 192 -26.07 -0.64 18.52
C SER A 192 -25.38 0.71 18.70
N GLN A 193 -25.52 1.29 19.91
CA GLN A 193 -24.86 2.54 20.28
C GLN A 193 -23.84 2.27 21.39
N PRO A 194 -22.78 3.09 21.53
CA PRO A 194 -21.92 3.04 22.69
C PRO A 194 -22.74 3.23 23.96
N CYS A 195 -22.49 2.40 24.99
CA CYS A 195 -23.21 2.47 26.25
C CYS A 195 -23.13 3.88 26.86
N SER A 196 -24.26 4.44 27.24
CA SER A 196 -24.37 5.77 27.82
C SER A 196 -23.58 5.96 29.12
N ASN A 197 -23.42 4.89 29.89
CA ASN A 197 -22.75 4.93 31.18
C ASN A 197 -21.23 4.72 31.09
N CYS A 198 -20.77 3.80 30.25
CA CYS A 198 -19.33 3.49 30.16
C CYS A 198 -18.67 4.03 28.86
N HIS A 199 -19.40 4.70 28.01
CA HIS A 199 -18.94 5.28 26.74
C HIS A 199 -18.17 4.29 25.85
N GLY A 200 -18.57 3.03 25.88
CA GLY A 200 -17.97 1.97 25.05
C GLY A 200 -16.86 1.15 25.76
N SER A 201 -16.40 1.53 26.95
CA SER A 201 -15.31 0.81 27.64
C SER A 201 -15.75 -0.53 28.25
N GLY A 202 -17.04 -0.74 28.47
CA GLY A 202 -17.57 -1.92 29.17
C GLY A 202 -17.32 -1.94 30.67
N THR A 203 -16.50 -1.02 31.20
CA THR A 203 -16.16 -0.92 32.62
C THR A 203 -16.36 0.49 33.15
N VAL A 204 -16.62 0.62 34.43
CA VAL A 204 -16.76 1.91 35.15
C VAL A 204 -15.70 1.98 36.21
N ILE A 205 -15.05 3.13 36.32
CA ILE A 205 -14.01 3.42 37.31
C ILE A 205 -14.63 4.37 38.34
N ASP A 206 -14.84 3.89 39.57
CA ASP A 206 -15.40 4.72 40.67
C ASP A 206 -14.33 5.68 41.21
N ASP A 207 -13.12 5.14 41.46
CA ASP A 207 -11.98 5.91 41.98
C ASP A 207 -10.92 6.04 40.85
N PRO A 208 -10.86 7.17 40.14
CA PRO A 208 -9.88 7.35 39.06
C PRO A 208 -8.45 7.48 39.62
N CYS A 209 -7.49 6.95 38.93
CA CYS A 209 -6.07 7.07 39.22
C CYS A 209 -5.65 8.55 39.27
N PRO A 210 -5.00 9.06 40.32
CA PRO A 210 -4.61 10.47 40.42
C PRO A 210 -3.61 10.91 39.34
N THR A 211 -2.81 9.98 38.81
CA THR A 211 -1.76 10.28 37.82
C THR A 211 -2.32 10.41 36.42
N CYS A 212 -3.23 9.54 35.99
CA CYS A 212 -3.78 9.51 34.63
C CYS A 212 -5.26 9.93 34.55
N GLN A 213 -5.89 10.25 35.68
CA GLN A 213 -7.28 10.69 35.79
C GLN A 213 -8.28 9.75 35.05
N GLY A 214 -8.07 8.45 35.23
CA GLY A 214 -8.95 7.43 34.63
C GLY A 214 -8.55 6.96 33.23
N SER A 215 -7.66 7.65 32.52
CA SER A 215 -7.29 7.29 31.14
C SER A 215 -6.47 6.01 31.00
N GLY A 216 -5.87 5.53 32.11
CA GLY A 216 -4.96 4.37 32.07
C GLY A 216 -3.63 4.60 31.37
N ALA A 217 -3.49 5.71 30.65
CA ALA A 217 -2.35 6.01 29.82
C ALA A 217 -1.71 7.36 30.15
N GLN A 218 -0.44 7.51 29.91
CA GLN A 218 0.31 8.76 30.05
C GLN A 218 1.03 9.06 28.71
N ARG A 219 0.99 10.31 28.28
CA ARG A 219 1.74 10.75 27.10
C ARG A 219 3.23 10.69 27.38
N SER A 220 3.97 10.10 26.44
CA SER A 220 5.42 9.95 26.49
C SER A 220 6.02 10.22 25.12
N ILE A 221 7.27 10.64 25.09
CA ILE A 221 8.01 10.81 23.84
C ILE A 221 9.03 9.67 23.74
N LYS A 222 8.79 8.76 22.81
CA LYS A 222 9.71 7.65 22.54
C LYS A 222 10.75 8.11 21.51
N ARG A 223 12.01 8.13 21.92
CA ARG A 223 13.15 8.40 21.04
C ARG A 223 13.67 7.09 20.46
N MET A 224 13.80 7.00 19.15
CA MET A 224 14.33 5.82 18.45
C MET A 224 15.18 6.24 17.25
N ARG A 225 16.08 5.37 16.85
CA ARG A 225 16.83 5.55 15.58
C ARG A 225 16.16 4.72 14.50
N VAL A 226 15.89 5.35 13.38
CA VAL A 226 15.24 4.73 12.22
C VAL A 226 16.24 4.64 11.09
N ASN A 227 16.42 3.43 10.55
CA ASN A 227 17.24 3.22 9.38
C ASN A 227 16.41 3.50 8.12
N ILE A 228 16.79 4.51 7.37
CA ILE A 228 16.21 4.85 6.09
C ILE A 228 17.01 4.14 5.01
N PRO A 229 16.40 3.27 4.18
CA PRO A 229 17.11 2.58 3.11
C PRO A 229 17.59 3.57 2.04
N ALA A 230 18.68 3.20 1.35
CA ALA A 230 19.19 3.99 0.24
C ALA A 230 18.17 4.05 -0.91
N GLY A 231 18.11 5.19 -1.58
CA GLY A 231 17.25 5.40 -2.73
C GLY A 231 15.80 5.76 -2.42
N VAL A 232 15.49 6.16 -1.19
CA VAL A 232 14.16 6.64 -0.79
C VAL A 232 13.74 7.84 -1.63
N LYS A 233 12.46 7.90 -1.98
CA LYS A 233 11.84 9.03 -2.70
C LYS A 233 11.13 9.95 -1.72
N ASP A 234 10.85 11.18 -2.15
CA ASP A 234 9.94 12.05 -1.41
C ASP A 234 8.57 11.39 -1.27
N GLY A 235 7.94 11.52 -0.10
CA GLY A 235 6.66 10.87 0.21
C GLY A 235 6.71 9.35 0.40
N SER A 236 7.89 8.71 0.42
CA SER A 236 7.98 7.27 0.69
C SER A 236 7.54 6.95 2.11
N ARG A 237 6.75 5.88 2.27
CA ARG A 237 6.20 5.43 3.54
C ARG A 237 6.94 4.19 4.02
N ILE A 238 7.69 4.30 5.12
CA ILE A 238 8.46 3.22 5.73
C ILE A 238 7.71 2.69 6.94
N ARG A 239 7.35 1.41 6.92
CA ARG A 239 6.65 0.75 8.02
C ARG A 239 7.64 0.18 9.03
N LEU A 240 7.46 0.53 10.28
CA LEU A 240 8.16 -0.03 11.43
C LEU A 240 7.17 -0.84 12.26
N ALA A 241 7.20 -2.15 12.11
CA ALA A 241 6.25 -3.05 12.75
C ALA A 241 6.35 -2.98 14.29
N GLY A 242 5.21 -2.89 14.97
CA GLY A 242 5.11 -2.88 16.42
C GLY A 242 5.73 -1.65 17.11
N LYS A 243 5.94 -0.54 16.39
CA LYS A 243 6.48 0.71 16.96
C LYS A 243 5.43 1.81 17.10
N GLY A 244 4.16 1.53 16.79
CA GLY A 244 3.02 2.40 17.03
C GLY A 244 2.60 2.50 18.49
N GLU A 245 1.35 2.90 18.72
CA GLU A 245 0.80 2.95 20.08
C GLU A 245 0.66 1.55 20.67
N PRO A 246 0.95 1.38 21.98
CA PRO A 246 0.63 0.14 22.67
C PRO A 246 -0.89 -0.05 22.75
N ALA A 247 -1.32 -1.30 22.75
CA ALA A 247 -2.71 -1.63 23.01
C ALA A 247 -2.98 -1.59 24.52
N PHE A 248 -4.01 -0.87 24.90
CA PHE A 248 -4.48 -0.84 26.27
C PHE A 248 -5.76 -1.66 26.38
N GLY A 249 -5.71 -2.79 27.08
CA GLY A 249 -6.89 -3.55 27.48
C GLY A 249 -7.21 -3.27 28.93
N GLY A 250 -8.45 -2.95 29.25
CA GLY A 250 -8.88 -2.60 30.63
C GLY A 250 -8.67 -3.68 31.71
N ASN A 251 -8.21 -4.87 31.32
CA ASN A 251 -7.98 -6.02 32.22
C ASN A 251 -6.52 -6.49 32.24
N GLY A 252 -5.55 -5.65 31.82
CA GLY A 252 -4.13 -6.02 31.83
C GLY A 252 -3.72 -6.92 30.65
N ASP A 253 -4.65 -7.27 29.76
CA ASP A 253 -4.37 -8.05 28.56
C ASP A 253 -3.94 -7.08 27.45
N SER A 254 -2.62 -6.95 27.29
CA SER A 254 -2.03 -6.05 26.28
C SER A 254 -2.17 -6.70 24.90
N GLY A 255 -2.98 -6.11 24.04
CA GLY A 255 -3.02 -6.49 22.63
C GLY A 255 -1.69 -6.16 21.89
N ALA A 256 -1.55 -6.60 20.66
CA ALA A 256 -0.38 -6.25 19.86
C ALA A 256 -0.31 -4.72 19.64
N PRO A 257 0.88 -4.10 19.76
CA PRO A 257 1.05 -2.68 19.46
C PRO A 257 0.75 -2.40 17.98
N GLY A 258 0.40 -1.16 17.67
CA GLY A 258 0.28 -0.66 16.30
C GLY A 258 1.63 -0.57 15.59
N ASP A 259 1.61 -0.14 14.34
CA ASP A 259 2.82 0.11 13.57
C ASP A 259 3.11 1.63 13.51
N LEU A 260 4.38 1.96 13.29
CA LEU A 260 4.79 3.31 13.01
C LEU A 260 5.12 3.44 11.52
N TYR A 261 4.50 4.41 10.89
CA TYR A 261 4.77 4.79 9.50
C TYR A 261 5.57 6.08 9.47
N VAL A 262 6.74 6.00 8.88
CA VAL A 262 7.63 7.15 8.69
C VAL A 262 7.51 7.62 7.24
N ILE A 263 7.04 8.85 7.05
CA ILE A 263 6.91 9.49 5.75
C ILE A 263 8.16 10.34 5.54
N THR A 264 8.89 10.08 4.47
CA THR A 264 10.12 10.82 4.15
C THR A 264 9.80 12.09 3.37
N ARG A 265 10.37 13.22 3.81
CA ARG A 265 10.40 14.49 3.08
C ARG A 265 11.82 14.75 2.64
N VAL A 266 12.06 14.68 1.34
CA VAL A 266 13.40 14.85 0.77
C VAL A 266 13.56 16.27 0.25
N THR A 267 14.59 16.97 0.74
CA THR A 267 14.95 18.30 0.24
C THR A 267 15.51 18.16 -1.18
N GLU A 268 15.05 19.00 -2.10
CA GLU A 268 15.51 19.01 -3.47
C GLU A 268 17.00 19.40 -3.56
N SER A 269 17.70 18.77 -4.50
CA SER A 269 19.08 19.15 -4.83
C SER A 269 19.07 20.24 -5.91
N PRO A 270 19.95 21.25 -5.83
CA PRO A 270 20.06 22.25 -6.88
C PRO A 270 20.62 21.70 -8.19
N VAL A 271 21.29 20.55 -8.15
CA VAL A 271 21.96 19.95 -9.31
C VAL A 271 21.21 18.73 -9.84
N PHE A 272 20.71 17.88 -8.93
CA PHE A 272 20.10 16.60 -9.29
C PHE A 272 18.59 16.67 -9.19
N LYS A 273 17.89 16.56 -10.30
CA LYS A 273 16.44 16.39 -10.33
C LYS A 273 16.10 14.90 -10.35
N ARG A 274 15.25 14.43 -9.45
CA ARG A 274 14.87 13.02 -9.42
C ARG A 274 13.73 12.73 -10.39
N ASN A 275 13.96 11.75 -11.27
CA ASN A 275 12.94 11.25 -12.20
C ASN A 275 12.79 9.74 -12.03
N GLY A 276 11.82 9.35 -11.19
CA GLY A 276 11.60 7.95 -10.83
C GLY A 276 12.80 7.32 -10.10
N ASP A 277 13.41 6.30 -10.71
CA ASP A 277 14.62 5.64 -10.19
C ASP A 277 15.93 6.26 -10.71
N ASN A 278 15.83 7.22 -11.62
CA ASN A 278 16.95 7.89 -12.25
C ASN A 278 17.11 9.32 -11.74
N LEU A 279 18.26 9.90 -12.03
CA LEU A 279 18.53 11.32 -11.83
C LEU A 279 18.67 12.02 -13.17
N GLU A 280 18.27 13.27 -13.22
CA GLU A 280 18.46 14.16 -14.35
C GLU A 280 19.31 15.35 -13.91
N VAL A 281 20.30 15.69 -14.73
CA VAL A 281 21.22 16.81 -14.51
C VAL A 281 21.25 17.65 -15.78
N GLU A 282 21.03 18.93 -15.65
CA GLU A 282 21.20 19.87 -16.75
C GLU A 282 22.66 20.33 -16.81
N VAL A 283 23.28 20.11 -17.96
CA VAL A 283 24.69 20.43 -18.18
C VAL A 283 24.77 21.53 -19.24
N PRO A 284 25.19 22.74 -18.86
CA PRO A 284 25.41 23.80 -19.83
C PRO A 284 26.61 23.46 -20.72
N LEU A 285 26.46 23.67 -22.03
CA LEU A 285 27.50 23.55 -23.03
C LEU A 285 27.64 24.88 -23.74
N THR A 286 28.88 25.29 -23.96
CA THR A 286 29.18 26.40 -24.83
C THR A 286 28.93 26.01 -26.30
N ILE A 287 28.67 27.00 -27.17
CA ILE A 287 28.42 26.79 -28.59
C ILE A 287 29.62 26.04 -29.26
N PRO A 288 30.88 26.40 -29.05
CA PRO A 288 32.04 25.70 -29.58
C PRO A 288 32.10 24.21 -29.14
N GLU A 289 31.84 23.94 -27.87
CA GLU A 289 31.82 22.57 -27.36
C GLU A 289 30.74 21.72 -28.00
N ALA A 290 29.55 22.30 -28.22
CA ALA A 290 28.45 21.60 -28.89
C ALA A 290 28.76 21.32 -30.37
N LEU A 291 29.45 22.21 -31.06
CA LEU A 291 29.80 22.08 -32.47
C LEU A 291 30.95 21.09 -32.71
N GLN A 292 32.04 21.23 -31.96
CA GLN A 292 33.26 20.46 -32.16
C GLN A 292 33.30 19.16 -31.33
N GLY A 293 32.44 19.08 -30.31
CA GLY A 293 32.51 18.07 -29.28
C GLY A 293 33.58 18.41 -28.24
N ALA A 294 33.41 17.92 -27.02
CA ALA A 294 34.30 18.18 -25.92
C ALA A 294 34.35 17.01 -24.96
N VAL A 295 35.34 17.00 -24.08
CA VAL A 295 35.37 16.16 -22.90
C VAL A 295 35.15 17.07 -21.71
N ILE A 296 33.97 16.97 -21.11
CA ILE A 296 33.55 17.81 -19.99
C ILE A 296 33.55 17.00 -18.69
N GLU A 297 33.68 17.67 -17.58
CA GLU A 297 33.54 17.08 -16.26
C GLU A 297 32.14 17.30 -15.75
N VAL A 298 31.48 16.21 -15.32
CA VAL A 298 30.08 16.24 -14.85
C VAL A 298 29.97 15.68 -13.44
N PRO A 299 29.09 16.25 -12.61
CA PRO A 299 28.88 15.78 -11.26
C PRO A 299 28.18 14.41 -11.25
N THR A 300 28.61 13.54 -10.35
CA THR A 300 27.95 12.27 -10.04
C THR A 300 27.67 12.18 -8.53
N LEU A 301 26.96 11.14 -8.09
CA LEU A 301 26.71 10.93 -6.65
C LEU A 301 27.98 10.64 -5.83
N ASN A 302 29.06 10.22 -6.49
CA ASN A 302 30.31 9.81 -5.86
C ASN A 302 31.51 10.69 -6.28
N GLY A 303 31.23 11.92 -6.70
CA GLY A 303 32.28 12.86 -7.18
C GLY A 303 32.00 13.34 -8.60
N SER A 304 33.05 13.51 -9.42
CA SER A 304 32.93 13.92 -10.81
C SER A 304 33.42 12.83 -11.77
N LYS A 305 32.92 12.86 -13.01
CA LYS A 305 33.36 11.98 -14.11
C LYS A 305 33.52 12.76 -15.38
N ARG A 306 34.47 12.34 -16.20
CA ARG A 306 34.67 12.89 -17.54
C ARG A 306 33.70 12.24 -18.52
N LEU A 307 32.92 13.07 -19.20
CA LEU A 307 31.91 12.69 -20.17
C LEU A 307 32.30 13.24 -21.54
N ARG A 308 32.32 12.40 -22.56
CA ARG A 308 32.59 12.81 -23.93
C ARG A 308 31.30 13.26 -24.60
N VAL A 309 31.24 14.53 -24.99
CA VAL A 309 30.16 15.10 -25.78
C VAL A 309 30.47 14.95 -27.26
N PRO A 310 29.64 14.31 -28.07
CA PRO A 310 29.85 14.20 -29.51
C PRO A 310 29.78 15.57 -30.22
N ALA A 311 30.51 15.71 -31.31
CA ALA A 311 30.38 16.88 -32.17
C ALA A 311 28.97 16.96 -32.78
N GLY A 312 28.42 18.17 -32.91
CA GLY A 312 27.06 18.39 -33.41
C GLY A 312 25.95 18.05 -32.39
N THR A 313 26.26 18.08 -31.11
CA THR A 313 25.27 17.84 -30.04
C THR A 313 24.21 18.93 -30.03
N LYS A 314 22.93 18.53 -30.12
CA LYS A 314 21.80 19.43 -30.15
C LYS A 314 21.35 19.81 -28.73
N HIS A 315 20.76 21.01 -28.59
CA HIS A 315 20.09 21.39 -27.36
C HIS A 315 19.04 20.36 -26.93
N GLY A 316 19.02 20.01 -25.64
CA GLY A 316 18.11 19.01 -25.10
C GLY A 316 18.51 17.54 -25.33
N THR A 317 19.67 17.28 -25.97
CA THR A 317 20.19 15.91 -26.11
C THR A 317 20.48 15.32 -24.73
N VAL A 318 20.03 14.07 -24.52
CA VAL A 318 20.22 13.38 -23.24
C VAL A 318 21.23 12.26 -23.42
N GLN A 319 22.28 12.30 -22.59
CA GLN A 319 23.26 11.23 -22.50
C GLN A 319 23.11 10.48 -21.16
N ARG A 320 23.01 9.16 -21.22
CA ARG A 320 22.79 8.31 -20.04
C ARG A 320 24.10 7.73 -19.52
N LEU A 321 24.34 7.92 -18.23
CA LEU A 321 25.40 7.25 -17.49
C LEU A 321 24.76 6.11 -16.66
N ARG A 322 25.03 4.87 -17.07
CA ARG A 322 24.38 3.69 -16.49
C ARG A 322 24.90 3.35 -15.11
N GLY A 323 24.01 2.99 -14.18
CA GLY A 323 24.33 2.44 -12.87
C GLY A 323 24.93 3.43 -11.88
N GLU A 324 25.00 4.73 -12.20
CA GLU A 324 25.54 5.78 -11.33
C GLU A 324 24.44 6.57 -10.59
N GLY A 325 23.20 6.20 -10.80
CA GLY A 325 22.05 6.79 -10.10
C GLY A 325 21.84 6.22 -8.70
N PRO A 326 20.75 6.61 -8.03
CA PRO A 326 20.42 6.14 -6.68
C PRO A 326 20.09 4.66 -6.67
N ALA A 327 20.26 4.02 -5.52
CA ALA A 327 19.82 2.64 -5.31
C ALA A 327 18.32 2.50 -5.57
N ARG A 328 17.91 1.38 -6.14
CA ARG A 328 16.49 1.07 -6.38
C ARG A 328 15.86 0.47 -5.14
N LEU A 329 14.76 1.05 -4.67
CA LEU A 329 14.01 0.51 -3.54
C LEU A 329 13.41 -0.86 -3.90
N GLY A 330 13.75 -1.89 -3.11
CA GLY A 330 13.23 -3.26 -3.31
C GLY A 330 13.77 -3.99 -4.55
N GLY A 331 14.67 -3.37 -5.34
CA GLY A 331 15.30 -3.95 -6.52
C GLY A 331 16.79 -4.21 -6.34
N LYS A 332 17.39 -4.94 -7.30
CA LYS A 332 18.83 -5.08 -7.38
C LYS A 332 19.42 -3.99 -8.28
N GLY A 333 20.50 -3.35 -7.84
CA GLY A 333 21.28 -2.38 -8.62
C GLY A 333 20.83 -0.93 -8.43
N ASN A 334 21.48 -0.05 -9.18
CA ASN A 334 21.27 1.39 -9.15
C ASN A 334 20.49 1.85 -10.37
N GLY A 335 19.90 3.03 -10.27
CA GLY A 335 19.36 3.77 -11.40
C GLY A 335 20.47 4.38 -12.26
N ASP A 336 20.10 5.22 -13.19
CA ASP A 336 21.01 5.89 -14.11
C ASP A 336 21.03 7.40 -13.87
N ILE A 337 22.06 8.10 -14.32
CA ILE A 337 22.07 9.55 -14.41
C ILE A 337 21.88 9.95 -15.87
N HIS A 338 20.93 10.83 -16.13
CA HIS A 338 20.64 11.40 -17.44
C HIS A 338 21.16 12.85 -17.47
N TYR A 339 22.18 13.08 -18.26
CA TYR A 339 22.72 14.41 -18.51
C TYR A 339 22.01 15.03 -19.71
N ARG A 340 21.25 16.08 -19.46
CA ARG A 340 20.57 16.86 -20.49
C ARG A 340 21.44 18.05 -20.86
N PHE A 341 21.92 18.09 -22.09
CA PHE A 341 22.77 19.18 -22.57
C PHE A 341 21.92 20.40 -22.94
N VAL A 342 22.27 21.53 -22.33
CA VAL A 342 21.59 22.81 -22.57
C VAL A 342 22.62 23.77 -23.16
N LEU A 343 22.36 24.32 -24.32
CA LEU A 343 23.25 25.31 -24.92
C LEU A 343 23.17 26.60 -24.09
N ASP A 344 24.32 27.02 -23.59
CA ASP A 344 24.49 28.30 -22.91
C ASP A 344 24.87 29.37 -23.93
N VAL A 345 23.98 30.34 -24.09
CA VAL A 345 24.16 31.44 -25.02
C VAL A 345 24.42 32.71 -24.22
N PRO A 346 25.63 33.29 -24.29
CA PRO A 346 25.99 34.48 -23.55
C PRO A 346 25.09 35.65 -23.93
N THR A 347 24.64 36.41 -22.94
CA THR A 347 23.77 37.61 -23.14
C THR A 347 24.56 38.81 -23.61
N SER A 348 25.88 38.86 -23.38
CA SER A 348 26.78 39.92 -23.82
C SER A 348 28.04 39.30 -24.38
N LEU A 349 28.55 39.87 -25.48
CA LEU A 349 29.76 39.43 -26.16
C LEU A 349 30.85 40.50 -26.01
N SER A 350 32.09 40.08 -25.83
CA SER A 350 33.23 40.94 -25.99
C SER A 350 33.44 41.31 -27.47
N PRO A 351 34.17 42.41 -27.81
CA PRO A 351 34.44 42.77 -29.20
C PRO A 351 35.08 41.64 -30.00
N GLU A 352 36.02 40.89 -29.40
CA GLU A 352 36.67 39.74 -30.00
C GLU A 352 35.72 38.58 -30.25
N GLN A 353 34.81 38.30 -29.30
CA GLN A 353 33.77 37.29 -29.46
C GLN A 353 32.78 37.66 -30.57
N SER A 354 32.38 38.94 -30.65
CA SER A 354 31.49 39.42 -31.71
C SER A 354 32.12 39.24 -33.08
N GLU A 355 33.40 39.58 -33.25
CA GLU A 355 34.12 39.39 -34.50
C GLU A 355 34.22 37.91 -34.89
N ALA A 356 34.45 37.03 -33.93
CA ALA A 356 34.47 35.56 -34.16
C ALA A 356 33.10 35.03 -34.62
N VAL A 357 32.01 35.52 -33.99
CA VAL A 357 30.62 35.16 -34.37
C VAL A 357 30.30 35.69 -35.77
N ASP A 358 30.72 36.91 -36.13
CA ASP A 358 30.54 37.47 -37.48
C ASP A 358 31.28 36.65 -38.55
N ARG A 359 32.50 36.21 -38.25
CA ARG A 359 33.23 35.32 -39.12
C ARG A 359 32.51 33.97 -39.33
N LEU A 360 32.02 33.39 -38.21
CA LEU A 360 31.29 32.13 -38.23
C LEU A 360 29.99 32.24 -39.01
N SER A 361 29.25 33.32 -38.85
CA SER A 361 27.98 33.56 -39.58
C SER A 361 28.15 33.65 -41.09
N LYS A 362 29.30 34.18 -41.56
CA LYS A 362 29.64 34.25 -42.98
C LYS A 362 29.93 32.88 -43.61
N VAL A 363 30.39 31.93 -42.82
CA VAL A 363 30.75 30.57 -43.26
C VAL A 363 29.57 29.61 -43.15
N MET A 364 28.73 29.80 -42.13
CA MET A 364 27.56 28.94 -41.87
C MET A 364 26.32 29.50 -42.61
N ASN A 365 26.30 29.34 -43.93
CA ASN A 365 25.17 29.77 -44.79
C ASN A 365 24.10 28.70 -44.87
N GLY A 366 23.13 28.74 -43.99
CA GLY A 366 21.97 27.80 -44.04
C GLY A 366 20.75 28.45 -43.44
N ASN A 367 19.59 28.22 -44.03
CA ASN A 367 18.32 28.65 -43.46
C ASN A 367 17.69 27.51 -42.66
N PRO A 368 17.84 27.44 -41.31
CA PRO A 368 17.27 26.34 -40.52
C PRO A 368 15.74 26.33 -40.51
N ARG A 369 15.10 27.41 -41.02
CA ARG A 369 13.63 27.56 -41.05
C ARG A 369 12.99 27.01 -42.32
N GLU A 370 13.74 26.63 -43.35
CA GLU A 370 13.20 26.08 -44.59
C GLU A 370 12.24 24.91 -44.35
N ARG A 371 12.62 24.02 -43.43
CA ARG A 371 11.77 22.86 -43.07
C ARG A 371 10.45 23.28 -42.40
N LEU A 372 10.43 24.38 -41.64
CA LEU A 372 9.21 24.90 -41.01
C LEU A 372 8.26 25.44 -42.05
N PHE A 373 8.76 26.22 -43.00
CA PHE A 373 7.94 26.76 -44.11
C PHE A 373 7.45 25.68 -45.04
N ALA A 374 8.27 24.67 -45.35
CA ALA A 374 7.85 23.53 -46.17
C ALA A 374 6.75 22.71 -45.46
N ALA A 375 6.85 22.49 -44.17
CA ALA A 375 5.83 21.77 -43.39
C ALA A 375 4.53 22.57 -43.20
N ALA A 376 4.61 23.89 -43.18
CA ALA A 376 3.45 24.79 -43.00
C ALA A 376 2.70 25.07 -44.35
N GLY A 377 3.13 24.46 -45.45
CA GLY A 377 2.50 24.68 -46.80
C GLY A 377 2.72 26.07 -47.38
N GLY A 378 3.68 26.84 -46.81
CA GLY A 378 4.01 28.19 -47.27
C GLY A 378 5.10 28.17 -48.33
N GLN A 379 4.80 28.64 -49.53
CA GLN A 379 5.80 29.03 -50.49
C GLN A 379 6.50 30.27 -49.92
N GLY A 380 7.75 30.05 -49.44
CA GLY A 380 8.60 31.20 -49.08
C GLY A 380 8.99 31.96 -50.35
N GLN A 381 8.50 33.19 -50.43
CA GLN A 381 9.07 34.17 -51.34
C GLN A 381 10.41 34.64 -50.78
#